data_ea28ea31947d7d4962ec333882787f30
#
_entry.id   ea28ea31947d7d4962ec333882787f30
#
_cell.length_a   1.000
_cell.length_b   1.000
_cell.length_c   1.000
_cell.angle_alpha   90.00
_cell.angle_beta   90.00
_cell.angle_gamma   90.00
#
_symmetry.space_group_name_H-M   'P 1'
#
loop_
_entity.id
_entity.type
_entity.pdbx_description
1 polymer ?
#
loop_
_entity_poly.entity_id
_entity_poly.type
_entity_poly.pdbx_seq_one_letter_code
_entity_poly.pdbx_strand_id
1 'polypeptide(L)'
;MNDRHRPETPDAGKPPTPDAPGESPQNHVSRRPVLLAALLGAGSLAGCSLIPGSSSAGGSSPSAQPQTPAPASPSAAPSPTASATASATATATDGALAGWSLEEKVGQLMMVGVDATSPKDSSTEAVDTHHVGNIFIAGRTTAGSQATQKLIASFTGKVGPGTTHNTPMLVSTDQEGGEVQVLSGSGFSEIPSAMDQSAQSRDQLVAAARTWGKELADVGVNMNLAPVVDLVDIDRPTTNEPIGHWGREYGHDAATVSSQAGAFAEGMQASKVIPTYKHFPGLGRVTANTDTSAGVVDRTTSRNSDAAVGVFASAIAAGAQVIMVSSATYTLMDPSAPAVFSSKIVTDMLRKEMGFSGVVITDDVSAAVQVQDVAAGDRAVQAIRAGCDIVLASADPTVVADMVKALIAAAQSDPAFAARVDESATRVLALKSGLQS
;
A
#
# COMPACT_ATOMS: atom_id res chain seq x y z
N MET A 1 34.86 -81.14 -2.70
CA MET A 1 35.72 -80.57 -2.67
C MET A 1 35.25 -79.24 -3.23
N ASN A 2 35.64 -78.21 -2.69
CA ASN A 2 35.06 -76.91 -2.71
C ASN A 2 35.47 -76.05 -3.91
N ASP A 3 34.51 -75.72 -4.75
CA ASP A 3 34.72 -74.69 -5.75
C ASP A 3 33.97 -73.41 -5.31
N ARG A 4 34.76 -72.30 -5.12
CA ARG A 4 34.25 -71.03 -4.63
C ARG A 4 33.90 -70.18 -5.86
N HIS A 5 32.65 -69.89 -6.07
CA HIS A 5 32.20 -68.87 -6.99
C HIS A 5 32.46 -67.49 -6.39
N ARG A 6 33.21 -66.68 -7.14
CA ARG A 6 33.46 -65.26 -6.92
C ARG A 6 32.45 -64.46 -7.76
N PRO A 7 31.72 -63.53 -7.23
CA PRO A 7 30.85 -62.67 -8.07
C PRO A 7 31.65 -61.54 -8.73
N GLU A 8 31.40 -61.34 -9.99
CA GLU A 8 31.92 -60.25 -10.83
C GLU A 8 31.34 -58.90 -10.43
N THR A 9 32.18 -57.85 -10.45
CA THR A 9 31.82 -56.47 -10.26
C THR A 9 31.30 -55.89 -11.59
N PRO A 10 30.24 -55.08 -11.60
CA PRO A 10 29.81 -54.38 -12.81
C PRO A 10 30.66 -53.17 -13.10
N ASP A 11 30.94 -53.00 -14.37
CA ASP A 11 31.74 -51.97 -15.03
C ASP A 11 31.14 -50.55 -14.80
N ALA A 12 32.00 -49.58 -14.47
CA ALA A 12 31.64 -48.18 -14.27
C ALA A 12 31.47 -47.46 -15.63
N GLY A 13 30.25 -47.34 -16.07
CA GLY A 13 29.89 -46.59 -17.27
C GLY A 13 30.11 -45.07 -17.11
N LYS A 14 30.86 -44.52 -18.08
CA LYS A 14 31.19 -43.12 -18.31
C LYS A 14 29.95 -42.21 -18.31
N PRO A 15 29.98 -41.02 -17.69
CA PRO A 15 28.85 -40.09 -17.72
C PRO A 15 28.62 -39.48 -19.12
N PRO A 16 27.36 -39.21 -19.53
CA PRO A 16 27.08 -38.59 -20.82
C PRO A 16 27.44 -37.10 -20.79
N THR A 17 27.94 -36.63 -21.92
CA THR A 17 28.17 -35.19 -22.25
C THR A 17 26.86 -34.46 -22.31
N PRO A 18 26.79 -33.17 -21.90
CA PRO A 18 25.58 -32.36 -22.05
C PRO A 18 25.33 -31.95 -23.49
N ASP A 19 24.11 -32.23 -23.98
CA ASP A 19 23.60 -31.78 -25.27
C ASP A 19 23.36 -30.25 -25.25
N ALA A 20 23.58 -29.62 -26.43
CA ALA A 20 23.37 -28.22 -26.70
C ALA A 20 21.90 -27.80 -26.56
N PRO A 21 21.59 -26.50 -26.26
CA PRO A 21 20.24 -26.03 -26.01
C PRO A 21 19.39 -26.06 -27.31
N GLY A 22 18.31 -26.82 -27.27
CA GLY A 22 17.28 -26.87 -28.30
C GLY A 22 16.46 -25.58 -28.29
N GLU A 23 16.23 -25.05 -29.50
CA GLU A 23 15.40 -23.89 -29.76
C GLU A 23 13.96 -24.10 -29.31
N SER A 24 13.43 -23.12 -28.58
CA SER A 24 12.01 -23.05 -28.22
C SER A 24 11.14 -22.70 -29.44
N PRO A 25 9.94 -23.26 -29.58
CA PRO A 25 9.04 -22.90 -30.68
C PRO A 25 8.46 -21.50 -30.44
N GLN A 26 8.72 -20.60 -31.40
CA GLN A 26 8.10 -19.28 -31.47
C GLN A 26 6.62 -19.42 -31.82
N ASN A 27 5.74 -19.03 -30.91
CA ASN A 27 4.31 -18.83 -31.19
C ASN A 27 4.14 -17.56 -32.03
N HIS A 28 3.86 -17.74 -33.33
CA HIS A 28 3.42 -16.68 -34.22
C HIS A 28 1.99 -16.24 -33.85
N VAL A 29 1.86 -15.09 -33.18
CA VAL A 29 0.59 -14.37 -33.09
C VAL A 29 0.42 -13.52 -34.34
N SER A 30 -0.55 -13.92 -35.16
CA SER A 30 -0.97 -13.27 -36.40
C SER A 30 -1.52 -11.86 -36.09
N ARG A 31 -0.78 -10.81 -36.47
CA ARG A 31 -1.26 -9.42 -36.50
C ARG A 31 -2.12 -9.21 -37.74
N ARG A 32 -3.43 -9.03 -37.60
CA ARG A 32 -4.32 -8.49 -38.63
C ARG A 32 -4.19 -6.97 -38.65
N PRO A 33 -3.94 -6.31 -39.80
CA PRO A 33 -3.98 -4.87 -39.89
C PRO A 33 -5.43 -4.38 -40.00
N VAL A 34 -5.78 -3.43 -39.12
CA VAL A 34 -7.02 -2.64 -39.24
C VAL A 34 -6.72 -1.47 -40.16
N LEU A 35 -7.40 -1.42 -41.29
CA LEU A 35 -7.36 -0.31 -42.24
C LEU A 35 -8.06 0.92 -41.62
N LEU A 36 -7.32 2.01 -41.47
CA LEU A 36 -7.85 3.33 -41.14
C LEU A 36 -8.29 4.02 -42.42
N ALA A 37 -9.59 4.23 -42.60
CA ALA A 37 -10.13 5.05 -43.69
C ALA A 37 -10.11 6.52 -43.28
N ALA A 38 -9.26 7.32 -43.97
CA ALA A 38 -9.25 8.75 -43.85
C ALA A 38 -10.39 9.35 -44.69
N LEU A 39 -11.24 10.18 -44.12
CA LEU A 39 -12.16 11.07 -44.81
C LEU A 39 -11.69 12.51 -44.62
N LEU A 40 -11.17 13.08 -45.69
CA LEU A 40 -10.91 14.50 -45.86
C LEU A 40 -12.23 15.25 -46.11
N GLY A 41 -12.50 16.30 -45.36
CA GLY A 41 -13.52 17.27 -45.64
C GLY A 41 -13.00 18.67 -45.39
N ALA A 42 -12.74 19.39 -46.49
CA ALA A 42 -12.30 20.77 -46.56
C ALA A 42 -13.49 21.75 -46.62
N GLY A 43 -13.28 22.95 -46.09
CA GLY A 43 -14.20 24.10 -46.28
C GLY A 43 -13.98 25.15 -45.21
N SER A 44 -13.18 26.07 -45.35
CA SER A 44 -13.10 27.38 -46.00
C SER A 44 -13.85 28.50 -45.27
N LEU A 45 -13.04 29.44 -44.78
CA LEU A 45 -13.00 30.90 -44.94
C LEU A 45 -13.99 31.80 -44.18
N ALA A 46 -13.42 32.67 -43.43
CA ALA A 46 -13.37 34.13 -43.51
C ALA A 46 -14.35 34.94 -42.65
N GLY A 47 -13.81 35.93 -41.99
CA GLY A 47 -14.51 37.13 -41.57
C GLY A 47 -13.79 37.95 -40.50
N CYS A 48 -12.89 38.85 -40.96
CA CYS A 48 -12.35 39.97 -40.16
C CYS A 48 -13.42 40.96 -39.70
N SER A 49 -13.19 41.64 -38.56
CA SER A 49 -13.10 43.12 -38.50
C SER A 49 -13.18 43.66 -37.07
N LEU A 50 -12.11 44.25 -36.62
CA LEU A 50 -11.86 45.68 -36.37
C LEU A 50 -12.53 46.28 -35.10
N ILE A 51 -11.63 46.72 -34.21
CA ILE A 51 -11.70 47.75 -33.18
C ILE A 51 -11.97 49.12 -33.81
N PRO A 52 -12.52 50.15 -33.14
CA PRO A 52 -11.85 50.93 -32.09
C PRO A 52 -12.84 51.52 -31.04
N GLY A 53 -12.46 51.93 -29.86
CA GLY A 53 -11.68 53.08 -29.49
C GLY A 53 -12.39 53.99 -28.51
N SER A 54 -11.67 54.42 -27.55
CA SER A 54 -11.54 55.74 -26.89
C SER A 54 -12.52 56.17 -25.78
N SER A 55 -11.91 56.35 -24.62
CA SER A 55 -11.69 57.64 -23.86
C SER A 55 -12.94 58.25 -23.23
N SER A 56 -12.96 58.72 -22.05
CA SER A 56 -12.10 59.59 -21.29
C SER A 56 -12.71 59.98 -19.92
N ALA A 57 -11.86 60.11 -18.94
CA ALA A 57 -11.72 61.23 -18.02
C ALA A 57 -12.82 61.61 -17.00
N GLY A 58 -12.38 61.70 -15.76
CA GLY A 58 -12.58 62.90 -14.99
C GLY A 58 -13.12 62.76 -13.57
N GLY A 59 -12.30 63.12 -12.56
CA GLY A 59 -12.81 63.95 -11.51
C GLY A 59 -12.66 63.47 -10.06
N SER A 60 -11.51 63.79 -9.47
CA SER A 60 -11.32 64.50 -8.17
C SER A 60 -11.90 63.93 -6.86
N SER A 61 -10.96 63.69 -5.95
CA SER A 61 -11.05 63.59 -4.47
C SER A 61 -11.77 64.84 -3.85
N PRO A 62 -12.06 64.88 -2.51
CA PRO A 62 -11.21 64.48 -1.41
C PRO A 62 -11.87 63.97 -0.10
N SER A 63 -11.04 63.32 0.72
CA SER A 63 -10.92 63.45 2.17
C SER A 63 -12.10 63.24 3.12
N ALA A 64 -12.00 62.21 3.94
CA ALA A 64 -12.15 62.35 5.42
C ALA A 64 -11.63 61.05 6.10
N GLN A 65 -10.57 61.15 6.89
CA GLN A 65 -10.18 60.19 7.91
C GLN A 65 -11.08 60.35 9.14
N PRO A 66 -11.42 59.25 9.81
CA PRO A 66 -11.63 59.24 11.24
C PRO A 66 -10.54 58.43 11.98
N GLN A 67 -10.19 58.97 13.12
CA GLN A 67 -9.17 58.57 14.04
C GLN A 67 -9.37 57.19 14.67
N THR A 68 -8.27 56.47 14.82
CA THR A 68 -8.11 55.22 15.58
C THR A 68 -8.14 55.47 17.07
N PRO A 69 -8.82 54.64 17.89
CA PRO A 69 -8.54 54.48 19.32
C PRO A 69 -7.44 53.43 19.53
N ALA A 70 -6.57 53.67 20.48
CA ALA A 70 -5.43 52.85 20.90
C ALA A 70 -5.85 51.47 21.43
N PRO A 71 -5.02 50.42 21.23
CA PRO A 71 -5.33 49.09 21.71
C PRO A 71 -5.06 48.92 23.20
N ALA A 72 -6.04 48.31 23.87
CA ALA A 72 -5.86 47.81 25.25
C ALA A 72 -5.04 46.50 25.20
N SER A 73 -4.07 46.41 26.11
CA SER A 73 -3.22 45.22 26.30
C SER A 73 -4.09 43.97 26.68
N PRO A 74 -3.89 42.83 26.04
CA PRO A 74 -4.51 41.60 26.51
C PRO A 74 -3.71 41.00 27.66
N SER A 75 -4.44 40.69 28.73
CA SER A 75 -3.99 39.92 29.89
C SER A 75 -3.55 38.54 29.46
N ALA A 76 -2.41 38.06 29.96
CA ALA A 76 -1.86 36.74 29.67
C ALA A 76 -2.80 35.62 30.08
N ALA A 77 -3.17 34.76 29.13
CA ALA A 77 -3.80 33.48 29.39
C ALA A 77 -2.75 32.44 29.85
N PRO A 78 -3.06 31.54 30.77
CA PRO A 78 -2.11 30.52 31.23
C PRO A 78 -1.79 29.52 30.13
N SER A 79 -0.50 29.21 29.93
CA SER A 79 -0.02 28.15 29.05
C SER A 79 -0.62 26.80 29.42
N PRO A 80 -1.09 25.99 28.46
CA PRO A 80 -1.52 24.62 28.76
C PRO A 80 -0.30 23.76 29.08
N THR A 81 -0.35 23.09 30.21
CA THR A 81 0.66 22.17 30.73
C THR A 81 0.73 20.94 29.80
N ALA A 82 1.85 20.74 29.12
CA ALA A 82 2.14 19.64 28.18
C ALA A 82 2.29 18.26 28.88
N SER A 83 1.85 18.11 30.11
CA SER A 83 2.09 16.89 30.94
C SER A 83 0.96 15.88 30.94
N ALA A 84 -0.24 16.21 30.44
CA ALA A 84 -1.40 15.31 30.56
C ALA A 84 -1.52 14.30 29.39
N THR A 85 -0.99 14.64 28.19
CA THR A 85 -1.17 13.81 27.00
C THR A 85 -0.23 12.59 26.98
N ALA A 86 1.00 12.73 27.47
CA ALA A 86 1.96 11.62 27.52
C ALA A 86 1.55 10.55 28.55
N SER A 87 0.95 10.94 29.69
CA SER A 87 0.51 10.00 30.74
C SER A 87 -0.73 9.22 30.33
N ALA A 88 -1.66 9.81 29.59
CA ALA A 88 -2.87 9.13 29.11
C ALA A 88 -2.56 8.12 28.00
N THR A 89 -1.58 8.40 27.12
CA THR A 89 -1.15 7.50 26.06
C THR A 89 -0.42 6.29 26.64
N ALA A 90 0.48 6.47 27.60
CA ALA A 90 1.18 5.36 28.25
C ALA A 90 0.21 4.40 28.99
N THR A 91 -0.79 4.94 29.69
CA THR A 91 -1.77 4.11 30.42
C THR A 91 -2.69 3.30 29.49
N ALA A 92 -3.04 3.85 28.33
CA ALA A 92 -3.86 3.15 27.32
C ALA A 92 -3.07 2.02 26.63
N THR A 93 -1.79 2.23 26.38
CA THR A 93 -0.88 1.25 25.77
C THR A 93 -0.68 0.04 26.68
N ASP A 94 -0.43 0.28 27.98
CA ASP A 94 -0.21 -0.78 28.97
C ASP A 94 -1.43 -1.70 29.10
N GLY A 95 -2.65 -1.17 28.99
CA GLY A 95 -3.89 -1.97 29.07
C GLY A 95 -4.11 -2.88 27.86
N ALA A 96 -3.85 -2.37 26.65
CA ALA A 96 -4.11 -3.09 25.40
C ALA A 96 -3.10 -4.24 25.16
N LEU A 97 -1.88 -4.12 25.69
CA LEU A 97 -0.79 -5.09 25.54
C LEU A 97 -0.56 -5.96 26.77
N ALA A 98 -1.45 -5.90 27.77
CA ALA A 98 -1.33 -6.70 28.97
C ALA A 98 -1.30 -8.21 28.65
N GLY A 99 -0.23 -8.88 29.08
CA GLY A 99 -0.01 -10.31 28.85
C GLY A 99 0.63 -10.68 27.51
N TRP A 100 0.86 -9.71 26.59
CA TRP A 100 1.56 -9.97 25.34
C TRP A 100 3.07 -10.02 25.52
N SER A 101 3.73 -11.08 25.04
CA SER A 101 5.20 -11.16 24.98
C SER A 101 5.76 -10.23 23.88
N LEU A 102 7.07 -10.01 23.90
CA LEU A 102 7.72 -9.23 22.84
C LEU A 102 7.56 -9.89 21.47
N GLU A 103 7.70 -11.21 21.41
CA GLU A 103 7.56 -12.01 20.22
C GLU A 103 6.16 -11.89 19.61
N GLU A 104 5.13 -11.98 20.44
CA GLU A 104 3.75 -11.82 20.02
C GLU A 104 3.45 -10.39 19.53
N LYS A 105 3.98 -9.37 20.21
CA LYS A 105 3.86 -7.98 19.79
C LYS A 105 4.53 -7.77 18.41
N VAL A 106 5.75 -8.26 18.22
CA VAL A 106 6.47 -8.20 16.94
C VAL A 106 5.72 -8.95 15.84
N GLY A 107 5.11 -10.10 16.16
CA GLY A 107 4.28 -10.84 15.23
C GLY A 107 3.07 -10.04 14.72
N GLN A 108 2.50 -9.13 15.53
CA GLN A 108 1.43 -8.23 15.08
C GLN A 108 1.91 -7.16 14.08
N LEU A 109 3.21 -6.85 14.06
CA LEU A 109 3.81 -5.89 13.13
C LEU A 109 4.19 -6.52 11.78
N MET A 110 3.97 -7.82 11.59
CA MET A 110 4.30 -8.52 10.35
C MET A 110 3.04 -8.92 9.59
N MET A 111 3.09 -8.79 8.26
CA MET A 111 2.10 -9.36 7.34
C MET A 111 2.83 -10.24 6.33
N VAL A 112 2.50 -11.54 6.32
CA VAL A 112 3.18 -12.54 5.50
C VAL A 112 2.36 -12.93 4.27
N GLY A 113 3.02 -13.05 3.13
CA GLY A 113 2.40 -13.54 1.89
C GLY A 113 2.04 -15.00 1.97
N VAL A 114 0.83 -15.32 1.52
CA VAL A 114 0.31 -16.69 1.35
C VAL A 114 -0.09 -16.84 -0.11
N ASP A 115 0.64 -17.64 -0.87
CA ASP A 115 0.31 -17.89 -2.27
C ASP A 115 -1.09 -18.51 -2.40
N ALA A 116 -1.95 -17.90 -3.23
CA ALA A 116 -3.36 -18.28 -3.37
C ALA A 116 -3.56 -19.69 -3.94
N THR A 117 -2.55 -20.27 -4.59
CA THR A 117 -2.60 -21.57 -5.26
C THR A 117 -1.75 -22.63 -4.55
N SER A 118 -0.62 -22.23 -3.98
CA SER A 118 0.35 -23.13 -3.36
C SER A 118 1.06 -22.43 -2.18
N PRO A 119 0.40 -22.37 -1.00
CA PRO A 119 1.01 -21.77 0.20
C PRO A 119 2.35 -22.41 0.52
N LYS A 120 3.37 -21.59 0.77
CA LYS A 120 4.71 -22.06 1.15
C LYS A 120 4.74 -22.44 2.64
N ASP A 121 5.58 -23.41 3.01
CA ASP A 121 5.78 -23.78 4.41
C ASP A 121 6.25 -22.60 5.26
N SER A 122 7.07 -21.70 4.69
CA SER A 122 7.51 -20.47 5.37
C SER A 122 6.37 -19.54 5.77
N SER A 123 5.27 -19.49 5.00
CA SER A 123 4.07 -18.72 5.37
C SER A 123 3.36 -19.34 6.57
N THR A 124 3.30 -20.67 6.63
CA THR A 124 2.74 -21.40 7.77
C THR A 124 3.61 -21.26 9.02
N GLU A 125 4.93 -21.40 8.86
CA GLU A 125 5.92 -21.24 9.94
C GLU A 125 5.89 -19.81 10.52
N ALA A 126 5.73 -18.79 9.68
CA ALA A 126 5.60 -17.40 10.12
C ALA A 126 4.46 -17.23 11.14
N VAL A 127 3.32 -17.87 10.89
CA VAL A 127 2.16 -17.82 11.79
C VAL A 127 2.37 -18.72 13.02
N ASP A 128 2.82 -19.97 12.84
CA ASP A 128 2.87 -20.97 13.90
C ASP A 128 4.05 -20.76 14.86
N THR A 129 5.17 -20.25 14.34
CA THR A 129 6.44 -20.13 15.11
C THR A 129 6.78 -18.69 15.46
N HIS A 130 6.46 -17.76 14.55
CA HIS A 130 6.84 -16.34 14.70
C HIS A 130 5.68 -15.45 15.10
N HIS A 131 4.52 -16.01 15.45
CA HIS A 131 3.34 -15.29 15.93
C HIS A 131 2.80 -14.22 14.97
N VAL A 132 3.09 -14.36 13.64
CA VAL A 132 2.64 -13.40 12.64
C VAL A 132 1.13 -13.34 12.64
N GLY A 133 0.60 -12.16 12.95
CA GLY A 133 -0.84 -11.93 13.15
C GLY A 133 -1.59 -11.47 11.91
N ASN A 134 -0.93 -11.30 10.76
CA ASN A 134 -1.54 -10.78 9.55
C ASN A 134 -1.06 -11.56 8.33
N ILE A 135 -1.97 -11.84 7.37
CA ILE A 135 -1.65 -12.53 6.13
C ILE A 135 -2.09 -11.72 4.92
N PHE A 136 -1.35 -11.86 3.83
CA PHE A 136 -1.67 -11.29 2.53
C PHE A 136 -1.81 -12.42 1.51
N ILE A 137 -3.00 -12.58 0.90
CA ILE A 137 -3.22 -13.57 -0.15
C ILE A 137 -2.60 -13.04 -1.44
N ALA A 138 -1.50 -13.69 -1.86
CA ALA A 138 -0.61 -13.29 -2.93
C ALA A 138 -0.82 -14.11 -4.20
N GLY A 139 -0.24 -13.65 -5.30
CA GLY A 139 -0.29 -14.34 -6.59
C GLY A 139 -1.56 -14.05 -7.36
N ARG A 140 -2.05 -15.05 -8.11
CA ARG A 140 -3.31 -14.97 -8.87
C ARG A 140 -4.00 -16.35 -8.85
N THR A 141 -5.32 -16.36 -8.66
CA THR A 141 -6.09 -17.60 -8.69
C THR A 141 -7.43 -17.43 -9.40
N THR A 142 -7.83 -18.43 -10.15
CA THR A 142 -9.17 -18.57 -10.74
C THR A 142 -9.99 -19.65 -10.05
N ALA A 143 -9.52 -20.15 -8.91
CA ALA A 143 -10.13 -21.28 -8.20
C ALA A 143 -11.49 -20.94 -7.54
N GLY A 144 -11.84 -19.66 -7.49
CA GLY A 144 -13.11 -19.18 -6.97
C GLY A 144 -13.19 -19.10 -5.43
N SER A 145 -14.34 -18.65 -4.96
CA SER A 145 -14.56 -18.28 -3.54
C SER A 145 -14.42 -19.45 -2.57
N GLN A 146 -14.90 -20.66 -2.94
CA GLN A 146 -14.84 -21.81 -2.04
C GLN A 146 -13.40 -22.25 -1.73
N ALA A 147 -12.53 -22.28 -2.74
CA ALA A 147 -11.12 -22.62 -2.55
C ALA A 147 -10.39 -21.56 -1.73
N THR A 148 -10.66 -20.28 -2.02
CA THR A 148 -10.10 -19.14 -1.28
C THR A 148 -10.53 -19.17 0.18
N GLN A 149 -11.82 -19.38 0.46
CA GLN A 149 -12.33 -19.48 1.83
C GLN A 149 -11.64 -20.61 2.62
N LYS A 150 -11.47 -21.79 1.99
CA LYS A 150 -10.77 -22.91 2.61
C LYS A 150 -9.31 -22.58 2.93
N LEU A 151 -8.61 -21.91 2.02
CA LEU A 151 -7.25 -21.45 2.23
C LEU A 151 -7.18 -20.49 3.43
N ILE A 152 -8.00 -19.46 3.44
CA ILE A 152 -8.03 -18.45 4.52
C ILE A 152 -8.37 -19.12 5.85
N ALA A 153 -9.34 -20.01 5.89
CA ALA A 153 -9.74 -20.74 7.10
C ALA A 153 -8.60 -21.58 7.69
N SER A 154 -7.67 -22.09 6.88
CA SER A 154 -6.50 -22.84 7.38
C SER A 154 -5.53 -22.00 8.19
N PHE A 155 -5.51 -20.67 7.97
CA PHE A 155 -4.72 -19.71 8.74
C PHE A 155 -5.54 -19.10 9.88
N THR A 156 -6.74 -18.61 9.61
CA THR A 156 -7.58 -17.96 10.64
C THR A 156 -8.06 -18.94 11.70
N GLY A 157 -8.16 -20.23 11.40
CA GLY A 157 -8.44 -21.29 12.36
C GLY A 157 -7.35 -21.49 13.45
N LYS A 158 -6.18 -20.84 13.28
CA LYS A 158 -5.10 -20.83 14.27
C LYS A 158 -5.27 -19.74 15.35
N VAL A 159 -6.24 -18.85 15.18
CA VAL A 159 -6.59 -17.81 16.17
C VAL A 159 -7.20 -18.47 17.42
N GLY A 160 -6.65 -18.15 18.58
CA GLY A 160 -7.12 -18.72 19.84
C GLY A 160 -6.51 -18.03 21.05
N PRO A 161 -6.96 -18.40 22.28
CA PRO A 161 -6.49 -17.76 23.50
C PRO A 161 -4.98 -17.96 23.76
N GLY A 162 -4.42 -19.08 23.32
CA GLY A 162 -3.01 -19.41 23.52
C GLY A 162 -2.09 -19.06 22.35
N THR A 163 -2.63 -18.49 21.24
CA THR A 163 -1.84 -18.16 20.05
C THR A 163 -1.87 -16.67 19.73
N THR A 164 -3.04 -16.04 19.82
CA THR A 164 -3.26 -14.63 19.42
C THR A 164 -4.06 -13.84 20.44
N HIS A 165 -4.21 -14.32 21.68
CA HIS A 165 -5.12 -13.76 22.69
C HIS A 165 -6.56 -13.56 22.14
N ASN A 166 -7.03 -14.46 21.26
CA ASN A 166 -8.28 -14.36 20.50
C ASN A 166 -8.36 -13.13 19.56
N THR A 167 -7.25 -12.45 19.28
CA THR A 167 -7.20 -11.34 18.34
C THR A 167 -7.34 -11.88 16.92
N PRO A 168 -8.28 -11.38 16.09
CA PRO A 168 -8.44 -11.83 14.71
C PRO A 168 -7.20 -11.48 13.86
N MET A 169 -6.99 -12.24 12.80
CA MET A 169 -5.98 -11.89 11.80
C MET A 169 -6.50 -10.78 10.87
N LEU A 170 -5.63 -9.86 10.45
CA LEU A 170 -5.86 -9.14 9.21
C LEU A 170 -5.59 -10.11 8.06
N VAL A 171 -6.56 -10.24 7.18
CA VAL A 171 -6.48 -11.04 5.96
C VAL A 171 -6.66 -10.09 4.79
N SER A 172 -5.59 -9.84 4.07
CA SER A 172 -5.57 -8.88 2.97
C SER A 172 -5.29 -9.51 1.61
N THR A 173 -5.56 -8.77 0.55
CA THR A 173 -5.21 -9.08 -0.84
C THR A 173 -5.17 -7.82 -1.66
N ASP A 174 -4.62 -7.88 -2.89
CA ASP A 174 -4.75 -6.83 -3.90
C ASP A 174 -5.94 -7.14 -4.81
N GLN A 175 -7.03 -6.40 -4.61
CA GLN A 175 -8.24 -6.49 -5.41
C GLN A 175 -8.63 -5.10 -5.90
N GLU A 176 -7.74 -4.49 -6.71
CA GLU A 176 -7.93 -3.18 -7.31
C GLU A 176 -8.88 -3.24 -8.50
N GLY A 177 -8.75 -4.28 -9.29
CA GLY A 177 -9.36 -4.49 -10.60
C GLY A 177 -8.36 -4.37 -11.76
N GLY A 178 -8.82 -4.58 -12.97
CA GLY A 178 -7.98 -4.63 -14.16
C GLY A 178 -6.86 -5.67 -14.03
N GLU A 179 -5.63 -5.22 -14.25
CA GLU A 179 -4.45 -6.09 -14.16
C GLU A 179 -4.04 -6.44 -12.72
N VAL A 180 -4.63 -5.80 -11.70
CA VAL A 180 -4.33 -6.07 -10.29
C VAL A 180 -5.57 -6.61 -9.59
N GLN A 181 -5.85 -7.88 -9.87
CA GLN A 181 -6.91 -8.66 -9.25
C GLN A 181 -6.38 -10.06 -8.92
N VAL A 182 -6.17 -10.35 -7.63
CA VAL A 182 -5.63 -11.64 -7.16
C VAL A 182 -6.68 -12.74 -7.20
N LEU A 183 -7.90 -12.46 -6.74
CA LEU A 183 -8.97 -13.43 -6.57
C LEU A 183 -9.96 -13.33 -7.74
N SER A 184 -10.19 -14.43 -8.45
CA SER A 184 -11.12 -14.51 -9.55
C SER A 184 -11.78 -15.90 -9.66
N GLY A 185 -12.65 -16.07 -10.65
CA GLY A 185 -13.43 -17.29 -10.82
C GLY A 185 -14.78 -17.23 -10.09
N SER A 186 -15.43 -18.38 -9.91
CA SER A 186 -16.79 -18.44 -9.34
C SER A 186 -16.88 -17.78 -7.98
N GLY A 187 -17.79 -16.82 -7.82
CA GLY A 187 -18.00 -16.05 -6.58
C GLY A 187 -17.18 -14.76 -6.48
N PHE A 188 -16.44 -14.40 -7.54
CA PHE A 188 -15.78 -13.11 -7.67
C PHE A 188 -16.16 -12.46 -8.99
N SER A 189 -16.49 -11.18 -8.94
CA SER A 189 -16.69 -10.32 -10.11
C SER A 189 -15.37 -10.07 -10.83
N GLU A 190 -15.42 -9.88 -12.13
CA GLU A 190 -14.36 -9.24 -12.89
C GLU A 190 -14.44 -7.72 -12.64
N ILE A 191 -13.44 -7.18 -11.97
CA ILE A 191 -13.41 -5.77 -11.57
C ILE A 191 -12.69 -4.98 -12.67
N PRO A 192 -13.31 -3.92 -13.23
CA PRO A 192 -12.65 -3.06 -14.22
C PRO A 192 -11.40 -2.39 -13.67
N SER A 193 -10.51 -1.87 -14.55
CA SER A 193 -9.40 -1.01 -14.13
C SER A 193 -9.89 0.23 -13.38
N ALA A 194 -9.04 0.85 -12.53
CA ALA A 194 -9.44 2.06 -11.80
C ALA A 194 -9.82 3.21 -12.75
N MET A 195 -9.15 3.33 -13.91
CA MET A 195 -9.54 4.28 -14.97
C MET A 195 -10.96 4.00 -15.51
N ASP A 196 -11.32 2.74 -15.74
CA ASP A 196 -12.67 2.38 -16.19
C ASP A 196 -13.70 2.54 -15.06
N GLN A 197 -13.34 2.23 -13.82
CA GLN A 197 -14.16 2.50 -12.64
C GLN A 197 -14.48 3.98 -12.51
N SER A 198 -13.51 4.87 -12.79
CA SER A 198 -13.67 6.31 -12.68
C SER A 198 -14.66 6.93 -13.68
N ALA A 199 -15.01 6.21 -14.75
CA ALA A 199 -16.03 6.62 -15.69
C ALA A 199 -17.47 6.47 -15.14
N GLN A 200 -17.64 5.76 -14.04
CA GLN A 200 -18.92 5.61 -13.36
C GLN A 200 -19.26 6.86 -12.52
N SER A 201 -20.56 7.10 -12.29
CA SER A 201 -20.92 8.05 -11.24
C SER A 201 -20.44 7.56 -9.87
N ARG A 202 -20.22 8.49 -8.95
CA ARG A 202 -19.76 8.15 -7.59
C ARG A 202 -20.66 7.09 -6.93
N ASP A 203 -21.97 7.25 -7.00
CA ASP A 203 -22.92 6.32 -6.38
C ASP A 203 -22.91 4.92 -7.03
N GLN A 204 -22.70 4.87 -8.36
CA GLN A 204 -22.53 3.59 -9.07
C GLN A 204 -21.26 2.89 -8.62
N LEU A 205 -20.15 3.61 -8.47
CA LEU A 205 -18.89 3.04 -8.00
C LEU A 205 -18.99 2.59 -6.54
N VAL A 206 -19.64 3.34 -5.65
CA VAL A 206 -19.92 2.89 -4.25
C VAL A 206 -20.70 1.57 -4.26
N ALA A 207 -21.75 1.46 -5.08
CA ALA A 207 -22.56 0.24 -5.15
C ALA A 207 -21.77 -0.96 -5.72
N ALA A 208 -20.96 -0.73 -6.75
CA ALA A 208 -20.09 -1.75 -7.33
C ALA A 208 -19.03 -2.22 -6.32
N ALA A 209 -18.30 -1.28 -5.70
CA ALA A 209 -17.27 -1.58 -4.71
C ALA A 209 -17.85 -2.28 -3.47
N ARG A 210 -19.08 -1.96 -3.07
CA ARG A 210 -19.78 -2.71 -2.02
C ARG A 210 -20.02 -4.17 -2.41
N THR A 211 -20.34 -4.44 -3.67
CA THR A 211 -20.50 -5.82 -4.15
C THR A 211 -19.16 -6.56 -4.10
N TRP A 212 -18.09 -5.96 -4.63
CA TRP A 212 -16.76 -6.55 -4.60
C TRP A 212 -16.24 -6.74 -3.17
N GLY A 213 -16.48 -5.75 -2.28
CA GLY A 213 -16.16 -5.86 -0.87
C GLY A 213 -16.90 -7.00 -0.16
N LYS A 214 -18.19 -7.22 -0.52
CA LYS A 214 -18.94 -8.36 0.02
C LYS A 214 -18.37 -9.70 -0.45
N GLU A 215 -17.96 -9.83 -1.71
CA GLU A 215 -17.30 -11.03 -2.23
C GLU A 215 -16.02 -11.35 -1.48
N LEU A 216 -15.22 -10.32 -1.11
CA LEU A 216 -14.04 -10.44 -0.28
C LEU A 216 -14.39 -10.87 1.16
N ALA A 217 -15.36 -10.22 1.77
CA ALA A 217 -15.79 -10.53 3.15
C ALA A 217 -16.36 -11.95 3.26
N ASP A 218 -17.11 -12.42 2.26
CA ASP A 218 -17.72 -13.75 2.24
C ASP A 218 -16.68 -14.90 2.26
N VAL A 219 -15.44 -14.63 1.83
CA VAL A 219 -14.32 -15.60 1.89
C VAL A 219 -13.40 -15.39 3.08
N GLY A 220 -13.64 -14.35 3.90
CA GLY A 220 -12.86 -14.05 5.10
C GLY A 220 -11.74 -13.03 4.90
N VAL A 221 -11.66 -12.36 3.74
CA VAL A 221 -10.80 -11.18 3.52
C VAL A 221 -11.44 -9.98 4.23
N ASN A 222 -10.69 -9.31 5.09
CA ASN A 222 -11.17 -8.18 5.88
C ASN A 222 -10.38 -6.88 5.65
N MET A 223 -9.41 -6.91 4.74
CA MET A 223 -8.62 -5.76 4.33
C MET A 223 -8.30 -5.87 2.83
N ASN A 224 -8.42 -4.79 2.08
CA ASN A 224 -8.01 -4.72 0.68
C ASN A 224 -6.89 -3.69 0.54
N LEU A 225 -5.76 -4.07 -0.07
CA LEU A 225 -4.68 -3.15 -0.37
C LEU A 225 -5.02 -2.29 -1.59
N ALA A 226 -6.17 -1.63 -1.53
CA ALA A 226 -6.77 -0.70 -2.47
C ALA A 226 -7.66 0.29 -1.71
N PRO A 227 -7.91 1.49 -2.22
CA PRO A 227 -7.65 1.99 -3.58
C PRO A 227 -6.24 2.56 -3.78
N VAL A 228 -5.82 2.59 -5.05
CA VAL A 228 -4.68 3.39 -5.49
C VAL A 228 -5.12 4.86 -5.56
N VAL A 229 -4.42 5.73 -4.84
CA VAL A 229 -4.68 7.18 -4.83
C VAL A 229 -3.51 7.99 -5.41
N ASP A 230 -2.62 7.30 -6.11
CA ASP A 230 -1.51 7.91 -6.79
C ASP A 230 -2.00 8.84 -7.90
N LEU A 231 -1.58 10.10 -7.84
CA LEU A 231 -1.90 11.10 -8.86
C LEU A 231 -0.91 11.01 -10.02
N VAL A 232 -1.38 10.56 -11.19
CA VAL A 232 -0.61 10.50 -12.43
C VAL A 232 -0.93 11.73 -13.26
N ASP A 233 -0.33 12.88 -12.92
CA ASP A 233 -0.57 14.19 -13.53
C ASP A 233 0.56 14.62 -14.49
N ILE A 234 1.21 13.64 -15.14
CA ILE A 234 2.29 13.85 -16.09
C ILE A 234 1.77 13.86 -17.54
N ASP A 235 2.49 14.49 -18.46
CA ASP A 235 2.09 14.67 -19.88
C ASP A 235 1.73 13.37 -20.60
N ARG A 236 2.37 12.27 -20.21
CA ARG A 236 2.15 10.94 -20.78
C ARG A 236 1.97 9.93 -19.67
N PRO A 237 0.76 9.76 -19.12
CA PRO A 237 0.47 8.88 -18.00
C PRO A 237 1.00 7.44 -18.14
N THR A 238 0.93 6.88 -19.36
CA THR A 238 1.41 5.52 -19.65
C THR A 238 2.94 5.34 -19.52
N THR A 239 3.72 6.43 -19.36
CA THR A 239 5.15 6.35 -19.04
C THR A 239 5.43 6.17 -17.55
N ASN A 240 4.42 6.32 -16.71
CA ASN A 240 4.48 5.93 -15.30
C ASN A 240 4.25 4.41 -15.24
N GLU A 241 5.34 3.65 -15.14
CA GLU A 241 5.30 2.19 -15.23
C GLU A 241 4.48 1.53 -14.11
N PRO A 242 4.58 1.95 -12.82
CA PRO A 242 3.89 1.23 -11.76
C PRO A 242 2.37 1.43 -11.75
N ILE A 243 1.86 2.58 -12.20
CA ILE A 243 0.44 2.96 -12.04
C ILE A 243 -0.20 3.24 -13.40
N GLY A 244 0.19 4.33 -14.07
CA GLY A 244 -0.48 4.83 -15.27
C GLY A 244 -0.36 3.91 -16.50
N HIS A 245 0.69 3.09 -16.57
CA HIS A 245 0.82 2.08 -17.63
C HIS A 245 -0.31 1.04 -17.58
N TRP A 246 -0.82 0.76 -16.41
CA TRP A 246 -1.81 -0.28 -16.14
C TRP A 246 -3.22 0.25 -15.89
N GLY A 247 -3.43 1.58 -15.93
CA GLY A 247 -4.73 2.20 -15.63
C GLY A 247 -5.16 1.98 -14.17
N ARG A 248 -4.19 1.95 -13.24
CA ARG A 248 -4.44 1.77 -11.80
C ARG A 248 -4.88 3.05 -11.10
N GLU A 249 -4.69 4.22 -11.72
CA GLU A 249 -5.15 5.52 -11.23
C GLU A 249 -6.63 5.77 -11.49
N TYR A 250 -7.29 6.56 -10.66
CA TYR A 250 -8.67 6.98 -10.83
C TYR A 250 -8.84 8.27 -11.66
N GLY A 251 -7.75 8.82 -12.21
CA GLY A 251 -7.77 10.03 -13.01
C GLY A 251 -6.44 10.80 -12.94
N HIS A 252 -6.42 11.95 -13.61
CA HIS A 252 -5.22 12.77 -13.77
C HIS A 252 -5.30 14.11 -13.04
N ASP A 253 -6.30 14.29 -12.19
CA ASP A 253 -6.43 15.44 -11.29
C ASP A 253 -6.83 14.99 -9.89
N ALA A 254 -6.38 15.74 -8.88
CA ALA A 254 -6.54 15.38 -7.48
C ALA A 254 -8.02 15.29 -7.03
N ALA A 255 -8.93 16.08 -7.63
CA ALA A 255 -10.33 16.07 -7.26
C ALA A 255 -11.02 14.78 -7.73
N THR A 256 -10.76 14.37 -8.98
CA THR A 256 -11.28 13.11 -9.54
C THR A 256 -10.72 11.91 -8.77
N VAL A 257 -9.38 11.85 -8.54
CA VAL A 257 -8.77 10.76 -7.77
C VAL A 257 -9.36 10.67 -6.37
N SER A 258 -9.46 11.80 -5.64
CA SER A 258 -10.02 11.81 -4.29
C SER A 258 -11.48 11.37 -4.25
N SER A 259 -12.30 11.80 -5.23
CA SER A 259 -13.72 11.45 -5.30
C SER A 259 -13.93 9.98 -5.60
N GLN A 260 -13.27 9.45 -6.62
CA GLN A 260 -13.52 8.09 -7.11
C GLN A 260 -12.84 7.03 -6.25
N ALA A 261 -11.59 7.24 -5.84
CA ALA A 261 -10.95 6.36 -4.86
C ALA A 261 -11.70 6.37 -3.52
N GLY A 262 -12.23 7.54 -3.10
CA GLY A 262 -13.09 7.65 -1.93
C GLY A 262 -14.39 6.86 -2.07
N ALA A 263 -15.01 6.82 -3.27
CA ALA A 263 -16.19 6.02 -3.55
C ALA A 263 -15.91 4.51 -3.46
N PHE A 264 -14.77 4.08 -4.04
CA PHE A 264 -14.32 2.68 -3.90
C PHE A 264 -14.13 2.30 -2.42
N ALA A 265 -13.42 3.14 -1.66
CA ALA A 265 -13.18 2.89 -0.23
C ALA A 265 -14.48 2.84 0.58
N GLU A 266 -15.45 3.73 0.32
CA GLU A 266 -16.77 3.73 0.97
C GLU A 266 -17.52 2.41 0.72
N GLY A 267 -17.49 1.90 -0.52
CA GLY A 267 -18.11 0.62 -0.84
C GLY A 267 -17.46 -0.57 -0.12
N MET A 268 -16.12 -0.59 -0.05
CA MET A 268 -15.37 -1.60 0.72
C MET A 268 -15.72 -1.56 2.21
N GLN A 269 -15.70 -0.38 2.82
CA GLN A 269 -16.06 -0.19 4.24
C GLN A 269 -17.51 -0.60 4.54
N ALA A 270 -18.45 -0.32 3.64
CA ALA A 270 -19.84 -0.74 3.77
C ALA A 270 -20.00 -2.28 3.82
N SER A 271 -18.98 -3.02 3.35
CA SER A 271 -18.91 -4.48 3.39
C SER A 271 -17.98 -5.00 4.51
N LYS A 272 -17.55 -4.12 5.45
CA LYS A 272 -16.60 -4.44 6.53
C LYS A 272 -15.23 -4.89 6.03
N VAL A 273 -14.80 -4.46 4.86
CA VAL A 273 -13.45 -4.63 4.34
C VAL A 273 -12.70 -3.31 4.48
N ILE A 274 -11.58 -3.32 5.19
CA ILE A 274 -10.75 -2.15 5.45
C ILE A 274 -10.01 -1.77 4.16
N PRO A 275 -10.23 -0.57 3.59
CA PRO A 275 -9.47 -0.10 2.45
C PRO A 275 -8.08 0.42 2.88
N THR A 276 -7.09 0.27 1.99
CA THR A 276 -5.73 0.79 2.18
C THR A 276 -5.39 1.77 1.07
N TYR A 277 -5.15 3.03 1.43
CA TYR A 277 -4.80 4.07 0.46
C TYR A 277 -3.31 4.03 0.14
N LYS A 278 -2.95 3.94 -1.15
CA LYS A 278 -1.57 3.69 -1.59
C LYS A 278 -1.19 4.48 -2.85
N HIS A 279 0.10 4.79 -3.00
CA HIS A 279 1.33 4.49 -2.22
C HIS A 279 1.95 5.81 -1.71
N PHE A 280 1.73 6.17 -0.45
CA PHE A 280 2.18 7.46 0.11
C PHE A 280 3.70 7.68 -0.06
N PRO A 281 4.15 8.87 -0.42
CA PRO A 281 3.43 10.13 -0.65
C PRO A 281 2.89 10.34 -2.09
N GLY A 282 2.89 9.31 -2.93
CA GLY A 282 2.38 9.30 -4.30
C GLY A 282 3.40 8.73 -5.29
N LEU A 283 3.04 7.64 -5.99
CA LEU A 283 3.90 6.91 -6.94
C LEU A 283 3.60 7.26 -8.40
N GLY A 284 2.72 8.27 -8.64
CA GLY A 284 2.23 8.61 -9.96
C GLY A 284 3.22 9.34 -10.89
N ARG A 285 4.38 9.77 -10.39
CA ARG A 285 5.34 10.58 -11.15
C ARG A 285 6.68 9.91 -11.40
N VAL A 286 6.90 8.67 -10.94
CA VAL A 286 8.08 7.88 -11.26
C VAL A 286 7.92 7.20 -12.62
N THR A 287 9.03 6.80 -13.25
CA THR A 287 9.02 6.15 -14.56
C THR A 287 9.39 4.68 -14.52
N ALA A 288 9.78 4.17 -13.36
CA ALA A 288 10.12 2.76 -13.15
C ALA A 288 9.38 2.20 -11.93
N ASN A 289 9.13 0.89 -11.96
CA ASN A 289 8.46 0.18 -10.88
C ASN A 289 9.46 -0.24 -9.80
N THR A 290 9.15 0.06 -8.54
CA THR A 290 9.94 -0.28 -7.36
C THR A 290 10.13 -1.78 -7.14
N ASP A 291 9.19 -2.61 -7.62
CA ASP A 291 9.26 -4.07 -7.51
C ASP A 291 10.34 -4.66 -8.41
N THR A 292 10.56 -4.05 -9.59
CA THR A 292 11.42 -4.59 -10.65
C THR A 292 12.69 -3.77 -10.88
N SER A 293 12.80 -2.58 -10.27
CA SER A 293 13.89 -1.64 -10.52
C SER A 293 14.45 -1.06 -9.23
N ALA A 294 15.78 -0.93 -9.17
CA ALA A 294 16.48 -0.16 -8.15
C ALA A 294 16.65 1.30 -8.59
N GLY A 295 16.87 2.20 -7.62
CA GLY A 295 17.11 3.61 -7.88
C GLY A 295 15.89 4.37 -8.39
N VAL A 296 14.68 3.93 -8.06
CA VAL A 296 13.43 4.62 -8.41
C VAL A 296 13.30 5.88 -7.58
N VAL A 297 13.27 7.02 -8.26
CA VAL A 297 13.34 8.34 -7.64
C VAL A 297 12.27 9.27 -8.19
N ASP A 298 11.45 9.83 -7.30
CA ASP A 298 10.61 10.99 -7.58
C ASP A 298 11.40 12.28 -7.29
N ARG A 299 11.42 13.18 -8.28
CA ARG A 299 12.14 14.46 -8.24
C ARG A 299 11.23 15.69 -8.23
N THR A 300 9.93 15.47 -8.19
CA THR A 300 8.91 16.50 -8.42
C THR A 300 7.92 16.62 -7.27
N THR A 301 7.53 15.50 -6.66
CA THR A 301 6.58 15.53 -5.55
C THR A 301 7.18 16.21 -4.33
N SER A 302 6.54 17.29 -3.92
CA SER A 302 6.98 18.13 -2.82
C SER A 302 6.10 17.96 -1.58
N ARG A 303 6.55 18.53 -0.46
CA ARG A 303 5.90 18.37 0.84
C ARG A 303 4.59 19.18 0.91
N ASN A 304 3.58 18.66 1.58
CA ASN A 304 2.31 19.24 2.05
C ASN A 304 1.43 20.05 1.06
N SER A 305 2.00 20.88 0.19
CA SER A 305 1.23 21.69 -0.79
C SER A 305 1.10 21.00 -2.16
N ASP A 306 1.69 19.83 -2.33
CA ASP A 306 1.64 19.07 -3.57
C ASP A 306 0.27 18.40 -3.73
N ALA A 307 -0.27 18.44 -4.94
CA ALA A 307 -1.56 17.83 -5.26
C ALA A 307 -1.57 16.31 -4.99
N ALA A 308 -0.46 15.60 -5.28
CA ALA A 308 -0.33 14.18 -5.00
C ALA A 308 -0.45 13.87 -3.50
N VAL A 309 0.19 14.68 -2.65
CA VAL A 309 0.06 14.59 -1.18
C VAL A 309 -1.34 15.00 -0.71
N GLY A 310 -1.94 15.99 -1.37
CA GLY A 310 -3.30 16.47 -1.09
C GLY A 310 -4.39 15.40 -1.21
N VAL A 311 -4.21 14.41 -2.09
CA VAL A 311 -5.13 13.27 -2.19
C VAL A 311 -5.11 12.43 -0.91
N PHE A 312 -3.94 12.16 -0.34
CA PHE A 312 -3.84 11.45 0.95
C PHE A 312 -4.40 12.28 2.11
N ALA A 313 -4.20 13.62 2.10
CA ALA A 313 -4.83 14.49 3.09
C ALA A 313 -6.36 14.41 3.03
N SER A 314 -6.93 14.33 1.83
CA SER A 314 -8.38 14.13 1.63
C SER A 314 -8.85 12.78 2.17
N ALA A 315 -8.07 11.71 1.94
CA ALA A 315 -8.36 10.38 2.50
C ALA A 315 -8.31 10.37 4.03
N ILE A 316 -7.31 11.03 4.64
CA ILE A 316 -7.19 11.16 6.10
C ILE A 316 -8.40 11.92 6.67
N ALA A 317 -8.78 13.04 6.06
CA ALA A 317 -9.95 13.81 6.46
C ALA A 317 -11.27 13.03 6.33
N ALA A 318 -11.34 12.07 5.39
CA ALA A 318 -12.46 11.16 5.21
C ALA A 318 -12.42 9.94 6.17
N GLY A 319 -11.42 9.83 7.04
CA GLY A 319 -11.32 8.76 8.04
C GLY A 319 -10.56 7.51 7.56
N ALA A 320 -9.56 7.67 6.69
CA ALA A 320 -8.68 6.58 6.31
C ALA A 320 -8.10 5.87 7.54
N GLN A 321 -8.21 4.55 7.57
CA GLN A 321 -7.71 3.73 8.69
C GLN A 321 -6.33 3.15 8.41
N VAL A 322 -5.99 2.92 7.12
CA VAL A 322 -4.71 2.34 6.70
C VAL A 322 -4.16 3.11 5.50
N ILE A 323 -2.87 3.44 5.59
CA ILE A 323 -2.09 4.03 4.48
C ILE A 323 -0.86 3.16 4.24
N MET A 324 -0.61 2.82 2.97
CA MET A 324 0.61 2.12 2.54
C MET A 324 1.64 3.14 2.06
N VAL A 325 2.90 2.94 2.48
CA VAL A 325 4.03 3.81 2.12
C VAL A 325 4.84 3.20 0.99
N SER A 326 5.14 4.01 -0.01
CA SER A 326 5.93 3.66 -1.19
C SER A 326 7.40 3.34 -0.84
N SER A 327 8.01 2.46 -1.63
CA SER A 327 9.45 2.17 -1.59
C SER A 327 10.30 3.14 -2.45
N ALA A 328 9.73 4.09 -3.21
CA ALA A 328 10.50 5.06 -3.98
C ALA A 328 11.18 6.12 -3.09
N THR A 329 12.23 6.76 -3.62
CA THR A 329 12.93 7.88 -2.95
C THR A 329 12.39 9.21 -3.45
N TYR A 330 12.05 10.14 -2.55
CA TYR A 330 11.47 11.46 -2.86
C TYR A 330 12.48 12.57 -2.55
N THR A 331 13.17 13.08 -3.57
CA THR A 331 14.32 13.98 -3.37
C THR A 331 13.98 15.31 -2.76
N LEU A 332 12.76 15.82 -2.95
CA LEU A 332 12.31 17.08 -2.37
C LEU A 332 11.78 16.93 -0.92
N MET A 333 11.69 15.70 -0.40
CA MET A 333 11.28 15.39 0.97
C MET A 333 12.43 14.81 1.79
N ASP A 334 13.00 13.71 1.33
CA ASP A 334 14.17 13.07 1.91
C ASP A 334 14.98 12.34 0.81
N PRO A 335 16.08 12.91 0.34
CA PRO A 335 16.93 12.28 -0.66
C PRO A 335 17.79 11.12 -0.12
N SER A 336 17.80 10.90 1.19
CA SER A 336 18.75 9.99 1.86
C SER A 336 18.23 8.55 1.97
N ALA A 337 16.92 8.31 1.80
CA ALA A 337 16.32 6.99 1.96
C ALA A 337 15.02 6.85 1.15
N PRO A 338 14.62 5.63 0.76
CA PRO A 338 13.26 5.33 0.34
C PRO A 338 12.23 5.81 1.36
N ALA A 339 11.02 6.21 0.89
CA ALA A 339 9.98 6.74 1.78
C ALA A 339 9.65 5.79 2.94
N VAL A 340 9.58 4.49 2.67
CA VAL A 340 9.31 3.44 3.66
C VAL A 340 10.32 3.39 4.81
N PHE A 341 11.54 3.91 4.61
CA PHE A 341 12.61 3.97 5.63
C PHE A 341 12.88 5.39 6.15
N SER A 342 12.10 6.39 5.69
CA SER A 342 12.29 7.78 6.05
C SER A 342 11.38 8.24 7.19
N SER A 343 11.95 8.51 8.36
CA SER A 343 11.21 9.13 9.48
C SER A 343 10.69 10.52 9.15
N LYS A 344 11.37 11.27 8.26
CA LYS A 344 10.90 12.57 7.79
C LYS A 344 9.59 12.47 7.01
N ILE A 345 9.40 11.38 6.24
CA ILE A 345 8.20 11.15 5.45
C ILE A 345 7.12 10.48 6.32
N VAL A 346 7.43 9.39 7.00
CA VAL A 346 6.42 8.62 7.74
C VAL A 346 6.07 9.28 9.08
N THR A 347 7.06 9.58 9.91
CA THR A 347 6.79 10.13 11.25
C THR A 347 6.49 11.62 11.21
N ASP A 348 7.37 12.43 10.58
CA ASP A 348 7.22 13.88 10.68
C ASP A 348 6.10 14.38 9.76
N MET A 349 6.06 13.95 8.50
CA MET A 349 5.06 14.42 7.56
C MET A 349 3.70 13.70 7.74
N LEU A 350 3.62 12.37 7.55
CA LEU A 350 2.33 11.67 7.57
C LEU A 350 1.68 11.70 8.96
N ARG A 351 2.43 11.36 10.01
CA ARG A 351 1.84 11.29 11.35
C ARG A 351 1.66 12.64 12.02
N LYS A 352 2.74 13.48 12.09
CA LYS A 352 2.71 14.73 12.86
C LYS A 352 2.06 15.86 12.10
N GLU A 353 2.47 16.13 10.86
CA GLU A 353 1.98 17.28 10.09
C GLU A 353 0.60 17.05 9.50
N MET A 354 0.37 15.86 8.90
CA MET A 354 -0.93 15.49 8.32
C MET A 354 -1.90 14.89 9.35
N GLY A 355 -1.44 14.58 10.57
CA GLY A 355 -2.27 14.10 11.68
C GLY A 355 -2.78 12.67 11.53
N PHE A 356 -2.15 11.82 10.71
CA PHE A 356 -2.60 10.44 10.53
C PHE A 356 -2.29 9.58 11.76
N SER A 357 -3.33 9.09 12.41
CA SER A 357 -3.27 8.25 13.62
C SER A 357 -3.53 6.75 13.37
N GLY A 358 -3.95 6.39 12.15
CA GLY A 358 -4.24 5.01 11.76
C GLY A 358 -2.98 4.15 11.55
N VAL A 359 -3.17 2.95 11.01
CA VAL A 359 -2.09 2.00 10.73
C VAL A 359 -1.35 2.40 9.45
N VAL A 360 -0.02 2.44 9.52
CA VAL A 360 0.86 2.59 8.37
C VAL A 360 1.49 1.25 8.03
N ILE A 361 1.25 0.77 6.82
CA ILE A 361 1.84 -0.46 6.29
C ILE A 361 2.90 -0.12 5.23
N THR A 362 3.96 -0.90 5.14
CA THR A 362 4.93 -0.79 4.05
C THR A 362 4.34 -1.32 2.76
N ASP A 363 4.84 -0.87 1.61
CA ASP A 363 4.82 -1.68 0.40
C ASP A 363 5.62 -2.97 0.61
N ASP A 364 5.62 -3.92 -0.37
CA ASP A 364 6.40 -5.15 -0.19
C ASP A 364 7.89 -4.84 -0.01
N VAL A 365 8.42 -5.19 1.14
CA VAL A 365 9.86 -5.06 1.40
C VAL A 365 10.60 -6.40 1.40
N SER A 366 9.91 -7.49 1.06
CA SER A 366 10.51 -8.82 0.99
C SER A 366 11.31 -9.02 -0.30
N ALA A 367 10.75 -8.66 -1.45
CA ALA A 367 11.32 -8.92 -2.78
C ALA A 367 11.47 -7.68 -3.67
N ALA A 368 10.87 -6.52 -3.34
CA ALA A 368 10.97 -5.31 -4.15
C ALA A 368 12.45 -4.91 -4.39
N VAL A 369 12.85 -4.84 -5.67
CA VAL A 369 14.25 -4.61 -6.08
C VAL A 369 14.79 -3.28 -5.54
N GLN A 370 13.93 -2.28 -5.39
CA GLN A 370 14.28 -0.96 -4.85
C GLN A 370 14.96 -0.99 -3.47
N VAL A 371 14.67 -2.00 -2.66
CA VAL A 371 15.15 -2.09 -1.26
C VAL A 371 16.06 -3.28 -0.98
N GLN A 372 16.45 -4.05 -2.02
CA GLN A 372 17.23 -5.27 -1.85
C GLN A 372 18.68 -5.05 -1.40
N ASP A 373 19.21 -3.84 -1.57
CA ASP A 373 20.55 -3.47 -1.05
C ASP A 373 20.63 -3.46 0.48
N VAL A 374 19.46 -3.48 1.15
CA VAL A 374 19.33 -3.54 2.62
C VAL A 374 19.02 -4.98 3.02
N ALA A 375 19.70 -5.52 4.01
CA ALA A 375 19.43 -6.88 4.52
C ALA A 375 17.99 -6.99 5.04
N ALA A 376 17.36 -8.16 4.88
CA ALA A 376 15.94 -8.35 5.19
C ALA A 376 15.56 -7.92 6.62
N GLY A 377 16.33 -8.31 7.62
CA GLY A 377 16.11 -7.89 9.01
C GLY A 377 16.17 -6.38 9.20
N ASP A 378 17.16 -5.73 8.54
CA ASP A 378 17.34 -4.28 8.62
C ASP A 378 16.22 -3.53 7.93
N ARG A 379 15.64 -4.08 6.84
CA ARG A 379 14.44 -3.49 6.17
C ARG A 379 13.28 -3.38 7.15
N ALA A 380 13.00 -4.45 7.90
CA ALA A 380 11.93 -4.44 8.90
C ALA A 380 12.22 -3.44 10.04
N VAL A 381 13.42 -3.44 10.58
CA VAL A 381 13.82 -2.52 11.67
C VAL A 381 13.74 -1.06 11.20
N GLN A 382 14.24 -0.74 10.01
CA GLN A 382 14.21 0.62 9.46
C GLN A 382 12.77 1.09 9.21
N ALA A 383 11.89 0.23 8.68
CA ALA A 383 10.49 0.56 8.44
C ALA A 383 9.74 0.90 9.75
N ILE A 384 9.87 0.06 10.78
CA ILE A 384 9.24 0.32 12.08
C ILE A 384 9.85 1.57 12.73
N ARG A 385 11.18 1.76 12.64
CA ARG A 385 11.86 2.95 13.14
C ARG A 385 11.43 4.23 12.42
N ALA A 386 11.15 4.14 11.13
CA ALA A 386 10.63 5.28 10.33
C ALA A 386 9.21 5.69 10.72
N GLY A 387 8.42 4.79 11.31
CA GLY A 387 7.05 5.09 11.75
C GLY A 387 5.98 4.16 11.16
N CYS A 388 6.33 3.15 10.36
CA CYS A 388 5.40 2.11 9.93
C CYS A 388 4.96 1.23 11.10
N ASP A 389 3.78 0.66 11.03
CA ASP A 389 3.23 -0.24 12.04
C ASP A 389 3.20 -1.71 11.57
N ILE A 390 3.05 -1.93 10.26
CA ILE A 390 3.06 -3.27 9.66
C ILE A 390 4.12 -3.31 8.56
N VAL A 391 4.93 -4.37 8.59
CA VAL A 391 5.90 -4.71 7.54
C VAL A 391 5.28 -5.79 6.67
N LEU A 392 5.07 -5.49 5.38
CA LEU A 392 4.57 -6.43 4.39
C LEU A 392 5.73 -7.23 3.77
N ALA A 393 5.69 -8.55 3.93
CA ALA A 393 6.59 -9.51 3.29
C ALA A 393 5.77 -10.45 2.41
N SER A 394 5.37 -9.97 1.23
CA SER A 394 4.37 -10.63 0.38
C SER A 394 4.97 -11.61 -0.62
N ALA A 395 5.94 -11.19 -1.43
CA ALA A 395 6.45 -11.98 -2.54
C ALA A 395 7.46 -13.05 -2.10
N ASP A 396 8.24 -12.77 -1.07
CA ASP A 396 9.16 -13.73 -0.46
C ASP A 396 8.92 -13.92 1.05
N PRO A 397 8.04 -14.85 1.45
CA PRO A 397 7.78 -15.14 2.86
C PRO A 397 8.97 -15.80 3.60
N THR A 398 10.02 -16.25 2.90
CA THR A 398 11.17 -16.91 3.52
C THR A 398 12.01 -15.96 4.37
N VAL A 399 11.94 -14.66 4.11
CA VAL A 399 12.71 -13.65 4.86
C VAL A 399 12.06 -13.24 6.19
N VAL A 400 10.82 -13.67 6.46
CA VAL A 400 10.05 -13.26 7.65
C VAL A 400 10.75 -13.66 8.94
N ALA A 401 11.34 -14.85 9.01
CA ALA A 401 12.08 -15.31 10.20
C ALA A 401 13.23 -14.36 10.57
N ASP A 402 14.01 -13.92 9.57
CA ASP A 402 15.10 -12.97 9.78
C ASP A 402 14.58 -11.58 10.17
N MET A 403 13.46 -11.13 9.58
CA MET A 403 12.82 -9.86 9.92
C MET A 403 12.34 -9.85 11.38
N VAL A 404 11.62 -10.88 11.81
CA VAL A 404 11.12 -11.02 13.19
C VAL A 404 12.28 -11.06 14.18
N LYS A 405 13.31 -11.86 13.89
CA LYS A 405 14.52 -11.96 14.73
C LYS A 405 15.20 -10.59 14.89
N ALA A 406 15.35 -9.84 13.83
CA ALA A 406 15.95 -8.50 13.86
C ALA A 406 15.13 -7.50 14.66
N LEU A 407 13.79 -7.51 14.51
CA LEU A 407 12.88 -6.66 15.28
C LEU A 407 12.95 -6.95 16.78
N ILE A 408 12.96 -8.23 17.17
CA ILE A 408 13.09 -8.65 18.57
C ILE A 408 14.46 -8.20 19.14
N ALA A 409 15.55 -8.45 18.43
CA ALA A 409 16.90 -8.07 18.87
C ALA A 409 17.03 -6.54 19.01
N ALA A 410 16.46 -5.77 18.07
CA ALA A 410 16.44 -4.31 18.15
C ALA A 410 15.65 -3.81 19.36
N ALA A 411 14.48 -4.40 19.66
CA ALA A 411 13.68 -4.03 20.81
C ALA A 411 14.34 -4.40 22.15
N GLN A 412 15.04 -5.52 22.21
CA GLN A 412 15.79 -5.94 23.41
C GLN A 412 16.99 -5.02 23.70
N SER A 413 17.61 -4.46 22.67
CA SER A 413 18.80 -3.62 22.80
C SER A 413 18.54 -2.12 22.90
N ASP A 414 17.36 -1.64 22.46
CA ASP A 414 16.99 -0.22 22.38
C ASP A 414 15.60 0.00 23.00
N PRO A 415 15.51 0.55 24.24
CA PRO A 415 14.23 0.83 24.89
C PRO A 415 13.32 1.77 24.11
N ALA A 416 13.88 2.71 23.31
CA ALA A 416 13.09 3.59 22.48
C ALA A 416 12.45 2.82 21.31
N PHE A 417 13.16 1.84 20.77
CA PHE A 417 12.60 0.95 19.74
C PHE A 417 11.56 -0.01 20.33
N ALA A 418 11.77 -0.52 21.55
CA ALA A 418 10.76 -1.34 22.26
C ALA A 418 9.45 -0.54 22.45
N ALA A 419 9.54 0.71 22.88
CA ALA A 419 8.37 1.59 22.98
C ALA A 419 7.69 1.82 21.61
N ARG A 420 8.47 1.91 20.53
CA ARG A 420 7.93 2.02 19.17
C ARG A 420 7.19 0.73 18.73
N VAL A 421 7.71 -0.44 19.09
CA VAL A 421 7.01 -1.74 18.87
C VAL A 421 5.67 -1.75 19.61
N ASP A 422 5.65 -1.35 20.87
CA ASP A 422 4.42 -1.29 21.68
C ASP A 422 3.39 -0.32 21.09
N GLU A 423 3.83 0.83 20.63
CA GLU A 423 2.97 1.82 19.96
C GLU A 423 2.38 1.26 18.65
N SER A 424 3.18 0.58 17.82
CA SER A 424 2.73 -0.08 16.60
C SER A 424 1.74 -1.20 16.88
N ALA A 425 2.08 -2.11 17.81
CA ALA A 425 1.21 -3.20 18.20
C ALA A 425 -0.15 -2.68 18.71
N THR A 426 -0.15 -1.62 19.54
CA THR A 426 -1.38 -0.99 20.02
C THR A 426 -2.26 -0.50 18.88
N ARG A 427 -1.70 0.17 17.85
CA ARG A 427 -2.47 0.62 16.67
C ARG A 427 -3.04 -0.55 15.88
N VAL A 428 -2.23 -1.59 15.65
CA VAL A 428 -2.69 -2.78 14.93
C VAL A 428 -3.82 -3.49 15.69
N LEU A 429 -3.69 -3.67 17.01
CA LEU A 429 -4.73 -4.27 17.83
C LEU A 429 -6.00 -3.41 17.86
N ALA A 430 -5.87 -2.09 17.90
CA ALA A 430 -7.02 -1.19 17.83
C ALA A 430 -7.76 -1.31 16.48
N LEU A 431 -7.04 -1.42 15.36
CA LEU A 431 -7.63 -1.68 14.04
C LEU A 431 -8.38 -3.02 14.03
N LYS A 432 -7.78 -4.07 14.58
CA LYS A 432 -8.37 -5.41 14.64
C LYS A 432 -9.60 -5.51 15.55
N SER A 433 -9.68 -4.68 16.60
CA SER A 433 -10.86 -4.67 17.47
C SER A 433 -12.13 -4.27 16.73
N GLY A 434 -12.03 -3.45 15.69
CA GLY A 434 -13.13 -3.09 14.79
C GLY A 434 -13.66 -4.26 13.93
N LEU A 435 -12.91 -5.35 13.80
CA LEU A 435 -13.35 -6.55 13.07
C LEU A 435 -14.27 -7.47 13.89
N GLN A 436 -14.33 -7.26 15.19
CA GLN A 436 -15.12 -8.09 16.13
C GLN A 436 -16.53 -7.54 16.37
N SER A 437 -16.83 -6.33 15.86
CA SER A 437 -18.08 -5.60 16.10
C SER A 437 -19.10 -5.75 14.92
#